data_07546531ba0de71e13e292e73ef1d931
#
_entry.id   07546531ba0de71e13e292e73ef1d931
#
_cell.length_a   1.000
_cell.length_b   1.000
_cell.length_c   1.000
_cell.angle_alpha   90.00
_cell.angle_beta   90.00
_cell.angle_gamma   90.00
#
_symmetry.space_group_name_H-M   'P 1'
#
loop_
_entity.id
_entity.type
_entity.pdbx_description
1 polymer ?
#
loop_
_entity_poly.entity_id
_entity_poly.type
_entity_poly.pdbx_seq_one_letter_code
_entity_poly.pdbx_strand_id
1 'polypeptide(L)'
;DNDFIDKSKIPLKVIKSNSNEFLTHKSNSIMSSLSSDGYQLIDPPILVPADKVIDRLGETIVDRLYIFSQKDGVRLCLRPDLTIPTCLHYLDQGFGGEKKLYSYFGKVFQFYDEEENEPTEFTQTGIESIGDQDSLHADVDVFVKIYNALKKEGINNFKTYFGDVSLFQEFINVLDIPDLWKKSLLEKFWNEDEFKILLDEISKKNINN
;
A
#
# COMPACT_ATOMS: atom_id res chain seq x y z
N ASP A 1 -16.13 -16.11 -32.40
CA ASP A 1 -17.24 -15.30 -31.90
C ASP A 1 -16.66 -14.00 -31.38
N ASN A 2 -16.86 -12.93 -32.20
CA ASN A 2 -16.50 -11.58 -31.82
C ASN A 2 -17.65 -11.01 -30.97
N ASP A 3 -17.57 -11.11 -29.67
CA ASP A 3 -18.42 -10.33 -28.77
C ASP A 3 -17.96 -8.86 -28.84
N PHE A 4 -18.60 -8.13 -29.78
CA PHE A 4 -18.50 -6.67 -29.78
C PHE A 4 -19.15 -6.15 -28.50
N ILE A 5 -18.30 -5.72 -27.55
CA ILE A 5 -18.77 -4.92 -26.42
C ILE A 5 -19.48 -3.70 -27.01
N ASP A 6 -20.78 -3.59 -26.79
CA ASP A 6 -21.58 -2.43 -27.20
C ASP A 6 -21.07 -1.20 -26.40
N LYS A 7 -20.21 -0.42 -27.05
CA LYS A 7 -19.61 0.79 -26.51
C LYS A 7 -20.62 1.87 -26.07
N SER A 8 -21.90 1.71 -26.47
CA SER A 8 -22.99 2.64 -26.08
C SER A 8 -23.48 2.38 -24.65
N LYS A 9 -23.10 1.24 -24.03
CA LYS A 9 -23.54 0.81 -22.71
C LYS A 9 -22.46 0.94 -21.63
N ILE A 10 -21.29 1.50 -21.94
CA ILE A 10 -20.35 1.86 -20.89
C ILE A 10 -20.91 3.12 -20.23
N PRO A 11 -21.49 3.06 -19.02
CA PRO A 11 -21.86 4.25 -18.31
C PRO A 11 -20.57 4.99 -18.00
N LEU A 12 -20.26 6.03 -18.76
CA LEU A 12 -19.35 7.06 -18.32
C LEU A 12 -20.01 7.71 -17.08
N LYS A 13 -19.85 7.06 -15.94
CA LYS A 13 -20.07 7.67 -14.65
C LYS A 13 -19.01 8.74 -14.56
N VAL A 14 -19.33 9.96 -15.04
CA VAL A 14 -18.53 11.14 -14.78
C VAL A 14 -18.48 11.22 -13.26
N ILE A 15 -17.39 10.70 -12.70
CA ILE A 15 -17.08 10.90 -11.29
C ILE A 15 -17.03 12.41 -11.14
N LYS A 16 -18.04 12.99 -10.52
CA LYS A 16 -18.01 14.39 -10.14
C LYS A 16 -16.81 14.53 -9.24
N SER A 17 -15.71 14.97 -9.82
CA SER A 17 -14.59 15.49 -9.08
C SER A 17 -15.17 16.62 -8.24
N ASN A 18 -15.44 16.36 -6.98
CA ASN A 18 -15.65 17.41 -6.00
C ASN A 18 -14.27 18.05 -5.80
N SER A 19 -13.85 18.85 -6.79
CA SER A 19 -12.76 19.80 -6.65
C SER A 19 -13.26 20.91 -5.71
N ASN A 20 -13.41 20.54 -4.44
CA ASN A 20 -13.68 21.51 -3.41
C ASN A 20 -12.34 22.22 -3.17
N GLU A 21 -12.27 23.51 -3.44
CA GLU A 21 -11.08 24.36 -3.18
C GLU A 21 -10.55 24.15 -1.76
N PHE A 22 -11.44 23.90 -0.82
CA PHE A 22 -11.12 23.59 0.57
C PHE A 22 -10.29 22.29 0.71
N LEU A 23 -10.65 21.22 0.01
CA LEU A 23 -9.89 19.96 0.03
C LEU A 23 -8.53 20.14 -0.64
N THR A 24 -8.46 20.89 -1.73
CA THR A 24 -7.20 21.19 -2.41
C THR A 24 -6.27 22.01 -1.52
N HIS A 25 -6.79 23.01 -0.82
CA HIS A 25 -5.99 23.82 0.11
C HIS A 25 -5.44 22.97 1.28
N LYS A 26 -6.26 22.14 1.91
CA LYS A 26 -5.81 21.24 2.99
C LYS A 26 -4.79 20.23 2.50
N SER A 27 -4.99 19.65 1.33
CA SER A 27 -4.04 18.70 0.73
C SER A 27 -2.67 19.36 0.49
N ASN A 28 -2.64 20.58 -0.03
CA ASN A 28 -1.42 21.33 -0.23
C ASN A 28 -0.72 21.68 1.09
N SER A 29 -1.47 22.01 2.14
CA SER A 29 -0.93 22.30 3.45
C SER A 29 -0.32 21.07 4.12
N ILE A 30 -1.00 19.91 4.04
CA ILE A 30 -0.46 18.62 4.51
C ILE A 30 0.82 18.30 3.74
N MET A 31 0.80 18.36 2.41
CA MET A 31 1.97 18.14 1.57
C MET A 31 3.14 19.03 1.98
N SER A 32 2.92 20.35 2.17
CA SER A 32 3.96 21.27 2.61
C SER A 32 4.54 20.89 3.97
N SER A 33 3.72 20.41 4.90
CA SER A 33 4.17 19.95 6.21
C SER A 33 4.99 18.66 6.10
N LEU A 34 4.61 17.75 5.22
CA LEU A 34 5.32 16.49 4.98
C LEU A 34 6.63 16.68 4.22
N SER A 35 6.72 17.69 3.35
CA SER A 35 7.92 18.01 2.56
C SER A 35 8.94 18.87 3.32
N SER A 36 8.75 19.10 4.63
CA SER A 36 9.71 19.79 5.49
C SER A 36 10.79 18.82 6.03
N ASP A 37 11.79 19.38 6.72
CA ASP A 37 12.78 18.62 7.51
C ASP A 37 13.59 17.58 6.69
N GLY A 38 13.98 17.97 5.48
CA GLY A 38 14.84 17.16 4.63
C GLY A 38 14.13 16.18 3.70
N TYR A 39 12.79 16.10 3.75
CA TYR A 39 12.01 15.31 2.81
C TYR A 39 11.96 15.98 1.44
N GLN A 40 12.50 15.32 0.43
CA GLN A 40 12.47 15.77 -0.96
C GLN A 40 11.11 15.43 -1.59
N LEU A 41 10.40 16.46 -2.08
CA LEU A 41 9.19 16.22 -2.85
C LEU A 41 9.54 15.63 -4.22
N ILE A 42 8.92 14.51 -4.55
CA ILE A 42 9.05 13.82 -5.84
C ILE A 42 7.68 13.63 -6.48
N ASP A 43 7.67 13.48 -7.80
CA ASP A 43 6.49 13.11 -8.58
C ASP A 43 6.79 11.82 -9.36
N PRO A 44 6.54 10.66 -8.75
CA PRO A 44 6.76 9.38 -9.41
C PRO A 44 5.83 9.20 -10.62
N PRO A 45 6.20 8.38 -11.62
CA PRO A 45 5.40 8.19 -12.82
C PRO A 45 4.02 7.55 -12.50
N ILE A 46 3.00 7.96 -13.27
CA ILE A 46 1.65 7.41 -13.17
C ILE A 46 1.60 5.98 -13.73
N LEU A 47 2.31 5.74 -14.83
CA LEU A 47 2.42 4.42 -15.44
C LEU A 47 3.63 3.69 -14.87
N VAL A 48 3.39 2.53 -14.29
CA VAL A 48 4.43 1.70 -13.67
C VAL A 48 4.38 0.26 -14.20
N PRO A 49 5.49 -0.48 -14.18
CA PRO A 49 5.49 -1.88 -14.58
C PRO A 49 4.56 -2.70 -13.68
N ALA A 50 3.53 -3.32 -14.27
CA ALA A 50 2.52 -4.07 -13.52
C ALA A 50 3.13 -5.23 -12.72
N ASP A 51 4.10 -5.93 -13.30
CA ASP A 51 4.76 -7.06 -12.65
C ASP A 51 5.49 -6.63 -11.36
N LYS A 52 6.10 -5.44 -11.35
CA LYS A 52 6.76 -4.90 -10.14
C LYS A 52 5.77 -4.60 -9.01
N VAL A 53 4.56 -4.17 -9.37
CA VAL A 53 3.49 -3.93 -8.39
C VAL A 53 2.97 -5.25 -7.83
N ILE A 54 2.69 -6.23 -8.71
CA ILE A 54 2.19 -7.55 -8.34
C ILE A 54 3.21 -8.30 -7.46
N ASP A 55 4.49 -8.28 -7.82
CA ASP A 55 5.57 -8.90 -7.05
C ASP A 55 5.65 -8.40 -5.59
N ARG A 56 5.19 -7.18 -5.33
CA ARG A 56 5.26 -6.53 -4.00
C ARG A 56 3.97 -6.62 -3.20
N LEU A 57 2.82 -6.48 -3.87
CA LEU A 57 1.50 -6.48 -3.21
C LEU A 57 0.81 -7.85 -3.25
N GLY A 58 1.37 -8.80 -4.00
CA GLY A 58 0.79 -10.14 -4.18
C GLY A 58 -0.26 -10.20 -5.28
N GLU A 59 -0.64 -11.41 -5.67
CA GLU A 59 -1.57 -11.66 -6.77
C GLU A 59 -2.97 -11.08 -6.54
N THR A 60 -3.40 -10.93 -5.31
CA THR A 60 -4.73 -10.39 -4.95
C THR A 60 -4.93 -8.94 -5.38
N ILE A 61 -3.85 -8.19 -5.63
CA ILE A 61 -3.96 -6.81 -6.11
C ILE A 61 -4.37 -6.73 -7.58
N VAL A 62 -4.19 -7.82 -8.37
CA VAL A 62 -4.45 -7.83 -9.82
C VAL A 62 -5.87 -7.38 -10.14
N ASP A 63 -6.85 -7.81 -9.34
CA ASP A 63 -8.26 -7.47 -9.52
C ASP A 63 -8.54 -5.97 -9.27
N ARG A 64 -7.60 -5.27 -8.63
CA ARG A 64 -7.68 -3.83 -8.35
C ARG A 64 -6.83 -2.96 -9.26
N LEU A 65 -6.08 -3.56 -10.21
CA LEU A 65 -5.18 -2.83 -11.10
C LEU A 65 -5.82 -2.51 -12.45
N TYR A 66 -5.62 -1.28 -12.93
CA TYR A 66 -5.85 -0.91 -14.32
C TYR A 66 -4.62 -1.27 -15.14
N ILE A 67 -4.61 -2.43 -15.78
CA ILE A 67 -3.48 -2.98 -16.53
C ILE A 67 -3.63 -2.72 -18.02
N PHE A 68 -2.52 -2.34 -18.66
CA PHE A 68 -2.42 -2.13 -20.12
C PHE A 68 -1.24 -2.92 -20.67
N SER A 69 -1.38 -3.40 -21.90
CA SER A 69 -0.28 -3.99 -22.66
C SER A 69 0.26 -3.00 -23.69
N GLN A 70 1.56 -2.75 -23.65
CA GLN A 70 2.22 -2.01 -24.72
C GLN A 70 2.38 -2.87 -25.99
N LYS A 71 2.72 -2.23 -27.12
CA LYS A 71 2.90 -2.94 -28.38
C LYS A 71 4.05 -3.96 -28.37
N ASP A 72 5.03 -3.76 -27.54
CA ASP A 72 6.17 -4.64 -27.29
C ASP A 72 5.89 -5.77 -26.30
N GLY A 73 4.67 -5.85 -25.77
CA GLY A 73 4.23 -6.86 -24.82
C GLY A 73 4.49 -6.53 -23.34
N VAL A 74 5.12 -5.38 -23.04
CA VAL A 74 5.32 -4.95 -21.65
C VAL A 74 3.97 -4.59 -21.01
N ARG A 75 3.72 -5.14 -19.81
CA ARG A 75 2.52 -4.82 -19.04
C ARG A 75 2.80 -3.62 -18.12
N LEU A 76 2.00 -2.59 -18.28
CA LEU A 76 1.98 -1.43 -17.39
C LEU A 76 0.66 -1.37 -16.64
N CYS A 77 0.62 -0.68 -15.51
CA CYS A 77 -0.61 -0.33 -14.82
C CYS A 77 -0.61 1.15 -14.42
N LEU A 78 -1.81 1.69 -14.16
CA LEU A 78 -1.93 2.92 -13.40
C LEU A 78 -1.48 2.62 -11.97
N ARG A 79 -0.65 3.48 -11.39
CA ARG A 79 -0.13 3.33 -10.02
C ARG A 79 -1.27 3.20 -9.01
N PRO A 80 -1.36 2.10 -8.23
CA PRO A 80 -2.40 1.93 -7.21
C PRO A 80 -2.09 2.66 -5.91
N ASP A 81 -0.83 3.02 -5.71
CA ASP A 81 -0.27 3.78 -4.59
C ASP A 81 0.95 4.59 -5.04
N LEU A 82 1.54 5.36 -4.13
CA LEU A 82 2.75 6.13 -4.40
C LEU A 82 4.00 5.55 -3.72
N THR A 83 3.87 4.57 -2.83
CA THR A 83 4.99 3.91 -2.14
C THR A 83 5.86 3.12 -3.12
N ILE A 84 5.24 2.23 -3.91
CA ILE A 84 5.98 1.40 -4.88
C ILE A 84 6.68 2.25 -5.94
N PRO A 85 6.02 3.22 -6.60
CA PRO A 85 6.69 4.11 -7.54
C PRO A 85 7.84 4.91 -6.92
N THR A 86 7.73 5.31 -5.65
CA THR A 86 8.81 6.00 -4.91
C THR A 86 9.99 5.06 -4.67
N CYS A 87 9.74 3.81 -4.28
CA CYS A 87 10.78 2.79 -4.13
C CYS A 87 11.49 2.51 -5.47
N LEU A 88 10.74 2.40 -6.56
CA LEU A 88 11.31 2.22 -7.90
C LEU A 88 12.18 3.41 -8.30
N HIS A 89 11.72 4.64 -8.03
CA HIS A 89 12.51 5.85 -8.25
C HIS A 89 13.83 5.81 -7.48
N TYR A 90 13.81 5.43 -6.21
CA TYR A 90 15.02 5.28 -5.40
C TYR A 90 16.00 4.26 -6.01
N LEU A 91 15.50 3.10 -6.43
CA LEU A 91 16.32 2.05 -7.04
C LEU A 91 16.95 2.49 -8.35
N ASP A 92 16.20 3.19 -9.20
CA ASP A 92 16.67 3.69 -10.49
C ASP A 92 17.78 4.74 -10.36
N GLN A 93 17.81 5.48 -9.25
CA GLN A 93 18.88 6.44 -8.98
C GLN A 93 20.20 5.78 -8.54
N GLY A 94 20.19 4.49 -8.19
CA GLY A 94 21.39 3.74 -7.85
C GLY A 94 22.08 4.17 -6.55
N PHE A 95 21.32 4.64 -5.55
CA PHE A 95 21.86 5.15 -4.28
C PHE A 95 22.54 4.10 -3.39
N GLY A 96 22.49 2.81 -3.75
CA GLY A 96 23.25 1.77 -3.06
C GLY A 96 22.94 1.57 -1.58
N GLY A 97 21.74 1.91 -1.13
CA GLY A 97 21.33 1.81 0.28
C GLY A 97 21.54 3.09 1.09
N GLU A 98 21.93 4.19 0.47
CA GLU A 98 22.01 5.50 1.14
C GLU A 98 20.63 5.94 1.66
N LYS A 99 20.61 6.56 2.85
CA LYS A 99 19.39 7.15 3.40
C LYS A 99 18.87 8.26 2.51
N LYS A 100 17.59 8.13 2.11
CA LYS A 100 16.83 9.16 1.39
C LYS A 100 15.46 9.31 2.03
N LEU A 101 15.01 10.56 2.10
CA LEU A 101 13.71 10.95 2.62
C LEU A 101 12.90 11.56 1.48
N TYR A 102 11.78 10.93 1.14
CA TYR A 102 10.91 11.39 0.07
C TYR A 102 9.54 11.77 0.61
N SER A 103 8.95 12.81 0.03
CA SER A 103 7.54 13.11 0.15
C SER A 103 6.90 13.08 -1.23
N TYR A 104 5.64 12.76 -1.29
CA TYR A 104 4.88 12.71 -2.53
C TYR A 104 3.44 13.18 -2.35
N PHE A 105 2.86 13.61 -3.46
CA PHE A 105 1.46 14.00 -3.56
C PHE A 105 0.99 13.72 -5.00
N GLY A 106 -0.09 12.98 -5.16
CA GLY A 106 -0.57 12.67 -6.49
C GLY A 106 -1.80 11.79 -6.54
N LYS A 107 -2.30 11.59 -7.75
CA LYS A 107 -3.41 10.69 -8.02
C LYS A 107 -2.94 9.25 -8.03
N VAL A 108 -3.78 8.38 -7.46
CA VAL A 108 -3.65 6.93 -7.49
C VAL A 108 -4.97 6.32 -7.96
N PHE A 109 -4.90 5.09 -8.46
CA PHE A 109 -6.01 4.48 -9.19
C PHE A 109 -6.16 3.02 -8.75
N GLN A 110 -7.33 2.69 -8.22
CA GLN A 110 -7.67 1.31 -7.86
C GLN A 110 -9.07 1.00 -8.38
N PHE A 111 -9.24 -0.17 -8.95
CA PHE A 111 -10.56 -0.65 -9.32
C PHE A 111 -11.30 -1.14 -8.09
N TYR A 112 -12.54 -0.72 -7.96
CA TYR A 112 -13.48 -1.18 -6.94
C TYR A 112 -14.80 -1.54 -7.62
N ASP A 113 -15.42 -2.61 -7.16
CA ASP A 113 -16.75 -2.98 -7.60
C ASP A 113 -17.78 -1.93 -7.15
N GLU A 114 -18.90 -1.83 -7.87
CA GLU A 114 -19.93 -0.83 -7.56
C GLU A 114 -20.50 -0.95 -6.13
N GLU A 115 -20.46 -2.17 -5.56
CA GLU A 115 -20.95 -2.47 -4.22
C GLU A 115 -20.02 -1.94 -3.13
N GLU A 116 -18.73 -1.78 -3.40
CA GLU A 116 -17.75 -1.28 -2.42
C GLU A 116 -17.88 0.23 -2.16
N ASN A 117 -18.51 0.98 -3.07
CA ASN A 117 -18.74 2.44 -2.99
C ASN A 117 -17.48 3.27 -2.70
N GLU A 118 -16.32 2.76 -3.10
CA GLU A 118 -15.02 3.42 -2.95
C GLU A 118 -14.63 4.18 -4.23
N PRO A 119 -13.87 5.29 -4.13
CA PRO A 119 -13.44 6.04 -5.30
C PRO A 119 -12.34 5.30 -6.06
N THR A 120 -12.53 5.11 -7.37
CA THR A 120 -11.53 4.50 -8.25
C THR A 120 -10.32 5.39 -8.56
N GLU A 121 -10.44 6.68 -8.30
CA GLU A 121 -9.38 7.68 -8.39
C GLU A 121 -9.42 8.55 -7.14
N PHE A 122 -8.31 8.60 -6.42
CA PHE A 122 -8.19 9.47 -5.24
C PHE A 122 -6.79 10.08 -5.14
N THR A 123 -6.66 11.09 -4.29
CA THR A 123 -5.37 11.73 -4.05
C THR A 123 -4.72 11.13 -2.81
N GLN A 124 -3.48 10.69 -2.98
CA GLN A 124 -2.62 10.20 -1.91
C GLN A 124 -1.51 11.20 -1.63
N THR A 125 -1.15 11.37 -0.36
CA THR A 125 0.07 12.06 0.06
C THR A 125 0.76 11.22 1.12
N GLY A 126 2.07 11.27 1.16
CA GLY A 126 2.86 10.50 2.12
C GLY A 126 4.32 10.87 2.13
N ILE A 127 5.04 10.14 2.96
CA ILE A 127 6.50 10.22 3.11
C ILE A 127 7.10 8.84 3.20
N GLU A 128 8.32 8.69 2.68
CA GLU A 128 9.11 7.46 2.75
C GLU A 128 10.50 7.77 3.31
N SER A 129 10.94 6.97 4.27
CA SER A 129 12.31 6.92 4.75
C SER A 129 12.97 5.64 4.26
N ILE A 130 13.88 5.74 3.30
CA ILE A 130 14.51 4.57 2.66
C ILE A 130 15.99 4.58 3.02
N GLY A 131 16.54 3.40 3.36
CA GLY A 131 17.97 3.21 3.65
C GLY A 131 18.42 3.72 5.01
N ASP A 132 17.49 4.03 5.93
CA ASP A 132 17.85 4.39 7.30
C ASP A 132 18.34 3.16 8.05
N GLN A 133 19.50 3.27 8.71
CA GLN A 133 20.09 2.18 9.49
C GLN A 133 19.42 2.03 10.86
N ASP A 134 18.81 3.08 11.40
CA ASP A 134 18.00 3.06 12.61
C ASP A 134 16.52 3.02 12.23
N SER A 135 16.03 1.80 11.93
CA SER A 135 14.65 1.60 11.48
C SER A 135 13.62 2.05 12.54
N LEU A 136 13.88 1.80 13.82
CA LEU A 136 12.95 2.18 14.89
C LEU A 136 12.80 3.70 14.98
N HIS A 137 13.90 4.43 14.91
CA HIS A 137 13.87 5.89 14.91
C HIS A 137 13.16 6.41 13.66
N ALA A 138 13.43 5.81 12.48
CA ALA A 138 12.78 6.18 11.25
C ALA A 138 11.25 5.97 11.30
N ASP A 139 10.79 4.84 11.84
CA ASP A 139 9.36 4.54 12.01
C ASP A 139 8.67 5.57 12.93
N VAL A 140 9.32 5.92 14.03
CA VAL A 140 8.81 6.93 14.97
C VAL A 140 8.76 8.31 14.29
N ASP A 141 9.79 8.70 13.58
CA ASP A 141 9.86 10.00 12.87
C ASP A 141 8.75 10.12 11.82
N VAL A 142 8.57 9.08 10.99
CA VAL A 142 7.50 9.04 9.98
C VAL A 142 6.13 9.16 10.65
N PHE A 143 5.88 8.37 11.70
CA PHE A 143 4.63 8.43 12.43
C PHE A 143 4.35 9.82 13.02
N VAL A 144 5.32 10.37 13.76
CA VAL A 144 5.18 11.68 14.44
C VAL A 144 4.95 12.79 13.41
N LYS A 145 5.65 12.74 12.27
CA LYS A 145 5.50 13.74 11.22
C LYS A 145 4.11 13.71 10.60
N ILE A 146 3.57 12.54 10.27
CA ILE A 146 2.20 12.37 9.75
C ILE A 146 1.18 12.81 10.80
N TYR A 147 1.34 12.38 12.05
CA TYR A 147 0.47 12.76 13.16
C TYR A 147 0.39 14.29 13.32
N ASN A 148 1.55 14.95 13.33
CA ASN A 148 1.62 16.40 13.49
C ASN A 148 1.02 17.14 12.29
N ALA A 149 1.21 16.64 11.06
CA ALA A 149 0.60 17.22 9.87
C ALA A 149 -0.93 17.18 9.95
N LEU A 150 -1.52 16.07 10.38
CA LEU A 150 -2.97 15.94 10.58
C LEU A 150 -3.48 16.89 11.66
N LYS A 151 -2.79 16.96 12.79
CA LYS A 151 -3.14 17.88 13.91
C LYS A 151 -3.11 19.34 13.48
N LYS A 152 -2.10 19.74 12.72
CA LYS A 152 -1.96 21.10 12.21
C LYS A 152 -3.14 21.51 11.32
N GLU A 153 -3.71 20.57 10.56
CA GLU A 153 -4.89 20.79 9.73
C GLU A 153 -6.23 20.70 10.49
N GLY A 154 -6.15 20.59 11.82
CA GLY A 154 -7.35 20.53 12.68
C GLY A 154 -8.04 19.16 12.66
N ILE A 155 -7.40 18.13 12.09
CA ILE A 155 -7.91 16.76 12.15
C ILE A 155 -7.52 16.18 13.52
N ASN A 156 -8.45 16.27 14.48
CA ASN A 156 -8.18 15.92 15.88
C ASN A 156 -8.92 14.67 16.35
N ASN A 157 -9.96 14.26 15.63
CA ASN A 157 -10.80 13.13 16.00
C ASN A 157 -10.47 11.92 15.12
N PHE A 158 -9.35 11.26 15.41
CA PHE A 158 -8.95 10.00 14.76
C PHE A 158 -8.41 9.02 15.79
N LYS A 159 -8.49 7.74 15.47
CA LYS A 159 -7.90 6.64 16.23
C LYS A 159 -6.64 6.17 15.53
N THR A 160 -5.61 5.86 16.30
CA THR A 160 -4.38 5.27 15.79
C THR A 160 -4.33 3.80 16.18
N TYR A 161 -4.03 2.95 15.21
CA TYR A 161 -3.82 1.53 15.41
C TYR A 161 -2.36 1.20 15.03
N PHE A 162 -1.67 0.50 15.91
CA PHE A 162 -0.34 -0.01 15.65
C PHE A 162 -0.42 -1.53 15.45
N GLY A 163 0.17 -2.03 14.39
CA GLY A 163 0.37 -3.44 14.13
C GLY A 163 1.87 -3.74 14.06
N ASP A 164 2.27 -4.85 14.66
CA ASP A 164 3.64 -5.33 14.62
C ASP A 164 3.64 -6.82 14.32
N VAL A 165 4.09 -7.15 13.11
CA VAL A 165 4.17 -8.55 12.64
C VAL A 165 5.17 -9.36 13.47
N SER A 166 6.20 -8.71 14.03
CA SER A 166 7.19 -9.39 14.86
C SER A 166 6.60 -10.00 16.12
N LEU A 167 5.56 -9.38 16.70
CA LEU A 167 4.85 -9.93 17.85
C LEU A 167 4.23 -11.30 17.54
N PHE A 168 3.65 -11.45 16.36
CA PHE A 168 3.10 -12.73 15.94
C PHE A 168 4.20 -13.77 15.70
N GLN A 169 5.30 -13.38 15.07
CA GLN A 169 6.46 -14.25 14.85
C GLN A 169 7.04 -14.74 16.17
N GLU A 170 7.27 -13.84 17.12
CA GLU A 170 7.77 -14.19 18.46
C GLU A 170 6.79 -15.08 19.21
N PHE A 171 5.50 -14.82 19.13
CA PHE A 171 4.48 -15.68 19.73
C PHE A 171 4.53 -17.11 19.15
N ILE A 172 4.62 -17.25 17.82
CA ILE A 172 4.73 -18.57 17.18
C ILE A 172 6.05 -19.27 17.57
N ASN A 173 7.16 -18.54 17.70
CA ASN A 173 8.46 -19.10 18.04
C ASN A 173 8.48 -19.73 19.43
N VAL A 174 7.77 -19.16 20.42
CA VAL A 174 7.71 -19.70 21.79
C VAL A 174 6.75 -20.87 21.97
N LEU A 175 5.93 -21.20 20.97
CA LEU A 175 5.03 -22.35 21.03
C LEU A 175 5.83 -23.65 20.96
N ASP A 176 5.44 -24.62 21.80
CA ASP A 176 5.99 -26.00 21.77
C ASP A 176 5.28 -26.84 20.71
N ILE A 177 5.55 -26.51 19.44
CA ILE A 177 5.04 -27.22 18.26
C ILE A 177 6.17 -27.44 17.24
N PRO A 178 6.07 -28.44 16.37
CA PRO A 178 7.07 -28.69 15.32
C PRO A 178 7.34 -27.45 14.44
N ASP A 179 8.61 -27.24 14.06
CA ASP A 179 9.03 -26.09 13.24
C ASP A 179 8.29 -26.00 11.91
N LEU A 180 7.94 -27.15 11.32
CA LEU A 180 7.12 -27.16 10.08
C LEU A 180 5.77 -26.48 10.29
N TRP A 181 5.15 -26.64 11.44
CA TRP A 181 3.88 -26.00 11.76
C TRP A 181 4.05 -24.52 12.07
N LYS A 182 5.14 -24.15 12.77
CA LYS A 182 5.48 -22.73 12.98
C LYS A 182 5.59 -22.00 11.64
N LYS A 183 6.35 -22.60 10.71
CA LYS A 183 6.51 -22.06 9.36
C LYS A 183 5.18 -21.92 8.63
N SER A 184 4.36 -22.97 8.62
CA SER A 184 3.05 -22.96 7.97
C SER A 184 2.10 -21.93 8.57
N LEU A 185 2.12 -21.71 9.89
CA LEU A 185 1.32 -20.68 10.55
C LEU A 185 1.76 -19.27 10.12
N LEU A 186 3.07 -19.02 10.02
CA LEU A 186 3.60 -17.73 9.56
C LEU A 186 3.23 -17.46 8.10
N GLU A 187 3.33 -18.47 7.22
CA GLU A 187 2.98 -18.36 5.80
C GLU A 187 1.48 -18.10 5.58
N LYS A 188 0.62 -18.73 6.39
CA LYS A 188 -0.84 -18.64 6.24
C LYS A 188 -1.48 -17.51 7.04
N PHE A 189 -0.70 -16.76 7.81
CA PHE A 189 -1.20 -15.67 8.67
C PHE A 189 -2.06 -14.63 7.93
N TRP A 190 -1.75 -14.38 6.68
CA TRP A 190 -2.43 -13.38 5.85
C TRP A 190 -3.71 -13.88 5.17
N ASN A 191 -3.99 -15.18 5.27
CA ASN A 191 -5.21 -15.80 4.75
C ASN A 191 -6.01 -16.37 5.94
N GLU A 192 -7.02 -15.62 6.38
CA GLU A 192 -7.78 -15.94 7.60
C GLU A 192 -8.42 -17.32 7.55
N ASP A 193 -8.94 -17.75 6.40
CA ASP A 193 -9.62 -19.04 6.26
C ASP A 193 -8.61 -20.19 6.33
N GLU A 194 -7.50 -20.10 5.58
CA GLU A 194 -6.45 -21.12 5.63
C GLU A 194 -5.78 -21.19 6.99
N PHE A 195 -5.60 -20.04 7.65
CA PHE A 195 -5.04 -19.98 8.99
C PHE A 195 -5.93 -20.68 10.01
N LYS A 196 -7.25 -20.45 9.97
CA LYS A 196 -8.23 -21.13 10.85
C LYS A 196 -8.25 -22.64 10.62
N ILE A 197 -8.24 -23.09 9.36
CA ILE A 197 -8.19 -24.51 9.01
C ILE A 197 -6.93 -25.16 9.61
N LEU A 198 -5.77 -24.52 9.44
CA LEU A 198 -4.51 -25.03 9.98
C LEU A 198 -4.51 -25.10 11.51
N LEU A 199 -5.05 -24.09 12.20
CA LEU A 199 -5.18 -24.10 13.66
C LEU A 199 -6.05 -25.28 14.14
N ASP A 200 -7.15 -25.55 13.45
CA ASP A 200 -8.04 -26.67 13.76
C ASP A 200 -7.33 -28.04 13.57
N GLU A 201 -6.53 -28.17 12.53
CA GLU A 201 -5.74 -29.38 12.28
C GLU A 201 -4.69 -29.61 13.37
N ILE A 202 -3.96 -28.57 13.76
CA ILE A 202 -2.96 -28.62 14.82
C ILE A 202 -3.59 -28.98 16.16
N SER A 203 -4.72 -28.37 16.50
CA SER A 203 -5.46 -28.64 17.74
C SER A 203 -5.89 -30.09 17.84
N LYS A 204 -6.42 -30.68 16.76
CA LYS A 204 -6.88 -32.07 16.71
C LYS A 204 -5.73 -33.11 16.86
N LYS A 205 -4.54 -32.76 16.33
CA LYS A 205 -3.36 -33.62 16.42
C LYS A 205 -2.72 -33.63 17.82
N ASN A 206 -2.75 -32.45 18.50
CA ASN A 206 -2.22 -32.37 19.89
C ASN A 206 -3.12 -33.00 20.94
N ILE A 207 -4.41 -33.24 20.66
CA ILE A 207 -5.34 -33.94 21.60
C ILE A 207 -5.16 -35.45 21.53
N ASN A 208 -4.54 -35.97 20.47
CA ASN A 208 -4.38 -37.42 20.24
C ASN A 208 -2.98 -37.96 20.56
N ASN A 209 -2.10 -37.15 21.15
CA ASN A 209 -0.82 -37.56 21.76
C ASN A 209 -0.85 -37.32 23.27
#